data_a4628711bfa77e58a5aa7264200aa1e9
#
_entry.id   a4628711bfa77e58a5aa7264200aa1e9
#
_cell.length_a   1.000
_cell.length_b   1.000
_cell.length_c   1.000
_cell.angle_alpha   90.00
_cell.angle_beta   90.00
_cell.angle_gamma   90.00
#
_symmetry.space_group_name_H-M   'P 1'
#
loop_
_entity.id
_entity.type
_entity.pdbx_description
1 polymer ?
#
loop_
_entity_poly.entity_id
_entity_poly.type
_entity_poly.pdbx_seq_one_letter_code
_entity_poly.pdbx_strand_id
1 'polypeptide(L)'
;MIRLASLADVPALATLEAQSFPYDALSERSFRRFIKLGEAEVWVLDNQGSLLGYAIMLYRQATKLARMYSFAIEQSQRRQGHGSRLLTHMERLAQREHSLFMRLEVKADDNEALTFFHQRGYQDIGLKNDYFDDHSAACVLQKQLHFFDSERLPRQVPYLTQTTPFTCGPASLLMAMKYFGYPLHNPELEELELWREATTIYMTSGHGGCGPHGLARAAHKRGMAVELWISQPGPVLLDSVRNNSKREVMIKIQQADIEALERARVPVHVSDYYMTQLEQDLEQGKLVITLISTYQFDQFKAPHWVLITAIDDDFVYINDPDEDDTPWQSPAARQYLPIPREIFSRAFGYGSKRLRAAVVLGQGMLPD
;
A
#
# COMPACT_ATOMS: atom_id res chain seq x y z
N MET A 1 3.48 -33.75 -9.39
CA MET A 1 2.76 -32.84 -10.30
C MET A 1 2.44 -31.54 -9.54
N ILE A 2 2.39 -30.36 -10.22
CA ILE A 2 1.90 -29.11 -9.58
C ILE A 2 0.50 -28.85 -10.12
N ARG A 3 -0.46 -28.62 -9.22
CA ARG A 3 -1.87 -28.40 -9.55
C ARG A 3 -2.54 -27.46 -8.54
N LEU A 4 -3.69 -26.91 -8.90
CA LEU A 4 -4.55 -26.20 -7.94
C LEU A 4 -5.04 -27.18 -6.85
N ALA A 5 -5.11 -26.67 -5.62
CA ALA A 5 -5.66 -27.42 -4.51
C ALA A 5 -7.19 -27.56 -4.64
N SER A 6 -7.69 -28.66 -4.14
CA SER A 6 -9.12 -28.95 -3.98
C SER A 6 -9.50 -28.97 -2.49
N LEU A 7 -10.79 -29.02 -2.19
CA LEU A 7 -11.26 -29.16 -0.81
C LEU A 7 -10.80 -30.46 -0.13
N ALA A 8 -10.48 -31.49 -0.91
CA ALA A 8 -9.95 -32.76 -0.39
C ALA A 8 -8.53 -32.60 0.15
N ASP A 9 -7.75 -31.62 -0.33
CA ASP A 9 -6.38 -31.38 0.09
C ASP A 9 -6.29 -30.62 1.45
N VAL A 10 -7.39 -30.02 1.91
CA VAL A 10 -7.40 -29.13 3.09
C VAL A 10 -6.82 -29.74 4.35
N PRO A 11 -7.15 -30.98 4.74
CA PRO A 11 -6.53 -31.58 5.95
C PRO A 11 -5.02 -31.74 5.84
N ALA A 12 -4.52 -32.14 4.68
CA ALA A 12 -3.09 -32.29 4.43
C ALA A 12 -2.36 -30.94 4.39
N LEU A 13 -2.99 -29.92 3.77
CA LEU A 13 -2.50 -28.55 3.76
C LEU A 13 -2.36 -27.99 5.18
N ALA A 14 -3.41 -28.10 6.01
CA ALA A 14 -3.37 -27.61 7.39
C ALA A 14 -2.32 -28.35 8.25
N THR A 15 -2.13 -29.64 8.01
CA THR A 15 -1.07 -30.41 8.69
C THR A 15 0.30 -29.92 8.30
N LEU A 16 0.57 -29.75 7.01
CA LEU A 16 1.85 -29.26 6.51
C LEU A 16 2.14 -27.82 6.96
N GLU A 17 1.10 -26.96 6.98
CA GLU A 17 1.18 -25.58 7.47
C GLU A 17 1.59 -25.55 8.95
N ALA A 18 0.87 -26.27 9.81
CA ALA A 18 1.15 -26.32 11.25
C ALA A 18 2.56 -26.85 11.58
N GLN A 19 3.09 -27.76 10.76
CA GLN A 19 4.45 -28.25 10.89
C GLN A 19 5.51 -27.24 10.42
N SER A 20 5.16 -26.42 9.42
CA SER A 20 6.08 -25.46 8.81
C SER A 20 6.11 -24.12 9.54
N PHE A 21 4.96 -23.66 10.06
CA PHE A 21 4.78 -22.34 10.68
C PHE A 21 4.05 -22.46 12.03
N PRO A 22 4.64 -23.12 13.04
CA PRO A 22 3.98 -23.34 14.33
C PRO A 22 3.64 -22.04 15.09
N TYR A 23 4.23 -20.91 14.66
CA TYR A 23 4.07 -19.59 15.24
C TYR A 23 2.99 -18.74 14.55
N ASP A 24 2.50 -19.14 13.36
CA ASP A 24 1.55 -18.35 12.55
C ASP A 24 0.80 -19.24 11.53
N ALA A 25 0.24 -20.35 12.02
CA ALA A 25 -0.33 -21.38 11.16
C ALA A 25 -1.75 -21.05 10.68
N LEU A 26 -1.97 -21.13 9.38
CA LEU A 26 -3.30 -21.05 8.77
C LEU A 26 -4.19 -22.22 9.19
N SER A 27 -5.42 -21.90 9.54
CA SER A 27 -6.43 -22.90 9.90
C SER A 27 -7.01 -23.62 8.67
N GLU A 28 -7.61 -24.81 8.85
CA GLU A 28 -8.41 -25.46 7.80
C GLU A 28 -9.53 -24.55 7.27
N ARG A 29 -10.09 -23.69 8.13
CA ARG A 29 -11.13 -22.74 7.75
C ARG A 29 -10.59 -21.72 6.75
N SER A 30 -9.37 -21.23 6.94
CA SER A 30 -8.71 -20.31 6.04
C SER A 30 -8.45 -20.95 4.67
N PHE A 31 -7.90 -22.16 4.63
CA PHE A 31 -7.71 -22.91 3.38
C PHE A 31 -9.02 -23.16 2.64
N ARG A 32 -10.09 -23.60 3.35
CA ARG A 32 -11.42 -23.78 2.75
C ARG A 32 -11.96 -22.49 2.15
N ARG A 33 -11.74 -21.37 2.81
CA ARG A 33 -12.16 -20.05 2.34
C ARG A 33 -11.42 -19.66 1.06
N PHE A 34 -10.10 -19.76 1.03
CA PHE A 34 -9.31 -19.48 -0.17
C PHE A 34 -9.77 -20.30 -1.38
N ILE A 35 -9.93 -21.62 -1.19
CA ILE A 35 -10.31 -22.53 -2.28
C ILE A 35 -11.77 -22.30 -2.75
N LYS A 36 -12.72 -22.04 -1.82
CA LYS A 36 -14.14 -21.88 -2.17
C LYS A 36 -14.47 -20.52 -2.77
N LEU A 37 -13.90 -19.44 -2.22
CA LEU A 37 -14.25 -18.08 -2.62
C LEU A 37 -13.32 -17.53 -3.70
N GLY A 38 -12.23 -18.23 -4.02
CA GLY A 38 -11.27 -17.77 -5.02
C GLY A 38 -10.52 -16.49 -4.59
N GLU A 39 -10.46 -16.22 -3.29
CA GLU A 39 -9.74 -15.04 -2.75
C GLU A 39 -8.23 -15.19 -2.89
N ALA A 40 -7.74 -16.42 -3.00
CA ALA A 40 -6.35 -16.76 -3.25
C ALA A 40 -6.25 -18.02 -4.09
N GLU A 41 -5.18 -18.17 -4.86
CA GLU A 41 -4.84 -19.40 -5.53
C GLU A 41 -3.97 -20.27 -4.62
N VAL A 42 -4.47 -21.45 -4.28
CA VAL A 42 -3.72 -22.44 -3.50
C VAL A 42 -3.19 -23.51 -4.44
N TRP A 43 -1.88 -23.60 -4.56
CA TRP A 43 -1.19 -24.56 -5.43
C TRP A 43 -0.49 -25.64 -4.60
N VAL A 44 -0.56 -26.88 -5.03
CA VAL A 44 0.06 -28.02 -4.37
C VAL A 44 1.07 -28.73 -5.25
N LEU A 45 2.18 -29.13 -4.66
CA LEU A 45 3.13 -30.07 -5.24
C LEU A 45 2.75 -31.48 -4.78
N ASP A 46 2.08 -32.20 -5.68
CA ASP A 46 1.51 -33.52 -5.43
C ASP A 46 2.39 -34.63 -6.03
N ASN A 47 2.65 -35.65 -5.26
CA ASN A 47 3.27 -36.88 -5.67
C ASN A 47 2.33 -38.06 -5.38
N GLN A 48 1.50 -38.42 -6.37
CA GLN A 48 0.59 -39.56 -6.31
C GLN A 48 -0.33 -39.56 -5.06
N GLY A 49 -0.87 -38.39 -4.71
CA GLY A 49 -1.76 -38.20 -3.56
C GLY A 49 -1.05 -37.81 -2.26
N SER A 50 0.28 -37.75 -2.25
CA SER A 50 1.06 -37.24 -1.12
C SER A 50 1.48 -35.79 -1.40
N LEU A 51 1.15 -34.86 -0.50
CA LEU A 51 1.54 -33.45 -0.61
C LEU A 51 2.99 -33.28 -0.19
N LEU A 52 3.84 -32.89 -1.13
CA LEU A 52 5.25 -32.56 -0.87
C LEU A 52 5.48 -31.09 -0.53
N GLY A 53 4.52 -30.22 -0.88
CA GLY A 53 4.58 -28.79 -0.62
C GLY A 53 3.36 -28.05 -1.18
N TYR A 54 3.26 -26.80 -0.84
CA TYR A 54 2.20 -25.90 -1.35
C TYR A 54 2.71 -24.45 -1.43
N ALA A 55 1.96 -23.64 -2.18
CA ALA A 55 2.09 -22.19 -2.24
C ALA A 55 0.72 -21.53 -2.32
N ILE A 56 0.58 -20.36 -1.69
CA ILE A 56 -0.62 -19.51 -1.76
C ILE A 56 -0.25 -18.22 -2.45
N MET A 57 -0.97 -17.89 -3.53
CA MET A 57 -0.78 -16.66 -4.30
C MET A 57 -1.97 -15.74 -4.14
N LEU A 58 -1.69 -14.46 -3.89
CA LEU A 58 -2.65 -13.36 -3.83
C LEU A 58 -2.34 -12.37 -4.94
N TYR A 59 -3.38 -11.92 -5.64
CA TYR A 59 -3.30 -10.88 -6.64
C TYR A 59 -4.20 -9.73 -6.24
N ARG A 60 -3.67 -8.51 -6.18
CA ARG A 60 -4.48 -7.33 -5.91
C ARG A 60 -4.98 -6.75 -7.22
N GLN A 61 -6.30 -6.58 -7.32
CA GLN A 61 -6.93 -5.98 -8.48
C GLN A 61 -6.30 -4.61 -8.80
N ALA A 62 -6.18 -4.30 -10.09
CA ALA A 62 -5.62 -3.05 -10.61
C ALA A 62 -4.16 -2.76 -10.23
N THR A 63 -3.44 -3.70 -9.59
CA THR A 63 -2.00 -3.61 -9.37
C THR A 63 -1.24 -4.65 -10.20
N LYS A 64 0.05 -4.49 -10.29
CA LYS A 64 0.95 -5.44 -10.96
C LYS A 64 1.88 -6.12 -9.94
N LEU A 65 1.36 -6.35 -8.76
CA LEU A 65 2.03 -7.07 -7.67
C LEU A 65 1.36 -8.42 -7.44
N ALA A 66 2.13 -9.51 -7.55
CA ALA A 66 1.78 -10.82 -7.02
C ALA A 66 2.39 -10.97 -5.63
N ARG A 67 1.64 -11.50 -4.67
CA ARG A 67 2.15 -11.81 -3.34
C ARG A 67 2.06 -13.30 -3.09
N MET A 68 3.18 -13.91 -2.74
CA MET A 68 3.22 -15.28 -2.25
C MET A 68 3.02 -15.26 -0.73
N TYR A 69 1.80 -15.53 -0.31
CA TYR A 69 1.34 -15.38 1.07
C TYR A 69 1.89 -16.47 2.00
N SER A 70 1.93 -17.72 1.52
CA SER A 70 2.54 -18.84 2.23
C SER A 70 3.22 -19.78 1.23
N PHE A 71 4.31 -20.40 1.66
CA PHE A 71 5.10 -21.32 0.83
C PHE A 71 5.83 -22.33 1.72
N ALA A 72 5.50 -23.61 1.59
CA ALA A 72 6.14 -24.65 2.37
C ALA A 72 6.45 -25.89 1.56
N ILE A 73 7.56 -26.54 1.92
CA ILE A 73 7.93 -27.89 1.49
C ILE A 73 8.02 -28.77 2.74
N GLU A 74 7.43 -29.94 2.67
CA GLU A 74 7.47 -30.96 3.72
C GLU A 74 8.94 -31.23 4.12
N GLN A 75 9.23 -31.28 5.42
CA GLN A 75 10.58 -31.24 5.96
C GLN A 75 11.49 -32.35 5.40
N SER A 76 10.95 -33.57 5.28
CA SER A 76 11.71 -34.72 4.74
C SER A 76 12.00 -34.61 3.23
N GLN A 77 11.29 -33.71 2.54
CA GLN A 77 11.37 -33.49 1.09
C GLN A 77 12.15 -32.22 0.72
N ARG A 78 12.70 -31.53 1.73
CA ARG A 78 13.56 -30.36 1.49
C ARG A 78 14.89 -30.78 0.86
N ARG A 79 15.59 -29.80 0.26
CA ARG A 79 16.89 -29.97 -0.41
C ARG A 79 16.92 -30.96 -1.59
N GLN A 80 15.73 -31.36 -2.09
CA GLN A 80 15.56 -32.24 -3.26
C GLN A 80 15.12 -31.47 -4.53
N GLY A 81 15.20 -30.13 -4.52
CA GLY A 81 14.80 -29.29 -5.64
C GLY A 81 13.29 -28.97 -5.70
N HIS A 82 12.47 -29.53 -4.81
CA HIS A 82 11.02 -29.34 -4.80
C HIS A 82 10.61 -27.89 -4.59
N GLY A 83 11.27 -27.17 -3.68
CA GLY A 83 11.02 -25.74 -3.44
C GLY A 83 11.33 -24.90 -4.68
N SER A 84 12.47 -25.13 -5.33
CA SER A 84 12.82 -24.41 -6.57
C SER A 84 11.83 -24.65 -7.69
N ARG A 85 11.37 -25.89 -7.85
CA ARG A 85 10.38 -26.27 -8.86
C ARG A 85 9.04 -25.60 -8.61
N LEU A 86 8.56 -25.59 -7.38
CA LEU A 86 7.31 -24.95 -7.00
C LEU A 86 7.42 -23.43 -7.17
N LEU A 87 8.49 -22.80 -6.65
CA LEU A 87 8.72 -21.35 -6.77
C LEU A 87 8.77 -20.89 -8.23
N THR A 88 9.53 -21.59 -9.09
CA THR A 88 9.58 -21.27 -10.53
C THR A 88 8.21 -21.37 -11.19
N HIS A 89 7.38 -22.31 -10.76
CA HIS A 89 6.01 -22.42 -11.25
C HIS A 89 5.16 -21.20 -10.84
N MET A 90 5.26 -20.77 -9.58
CA MET A 90 4.55 -19.58 -9.07
C MET A 90 5.00 -18.30 -9.79
N GLU A 91 6.30 -18.13 -10.00
CA GLU A 91 6.85 -16.98 -10.76
C GLU A 91 6.30 -16.94 -12.19
N ARG A 92 6.24 -18.09 -12.86
CA ARG A 92 5.65 -18.17 -14.22
C ARG A 92 4.15 -17.85 -14.25
N LEU A 93 3.41 -18.25 -13.22
CA LEU A 93 1.99 -17.88 -13.09
C LEU A 93 1.85 -16.37 -12.90
N ALA A 94 2.60 -15.78 -11.99
CA ALA A 94 2.60 -14.34 -11.76
C ALA A 94 2.99 -13.55 -13.03
N GLN A 95 3.95 -14.06 -13.83
CA GLN A 95 4.29 -13.48 -15.13
C GLN A 95 3.14 -13.55 -16.15
N ARG A 96 2.39 -14.66 -16.18
CA ARG A 96 1.20 -14.80 -17.06
C ARG A 96 0.08 -13.83 -16.67
N GLU A 97 -0.06 -13.55 -15.37
CA GLU A 97 -0.96 -12.52 -14.85
C GLU A 97 -0.40 -11.08 -15.01
N HIS A 98 0.70 -10.95 -15.75
CA HIS A 98 1.37 -9.67 -16.01
C HIS A 98 1.79 -8.92 -14.72
N SER A 99 2.12 -9.66 -13.65
CA SER A 99 2.70 -9.07 -12.46
C SER A 99 4.14 -8.65 -12.71
N LEU A 100 4.50 -7.44 -12.31
CA LEU A 100 5.89 -6.92 -12.42
C LEU A 100 6.78 -7.51 -11.34
N PHE A 101 6.23 -7.65 -10.15
CA PHE A 101 6.95 -8.14 -8.98
C PHE A 101 6.23 -9.31 -8.35
N MET A 102 7.02 -10.20 -7.75
CA MET A 102 6.56 -11.13 -6.74
C MET A 102 7.15 -10.74 -5.39
N ARG A 103 6.30 -10.65 -4.38
CA ARG A 103 6.65 -10.26 -3.02
C ARG A 103 6.25 -11.34 -2.02
N LEU A 104 7.02 -11.46 -0.96
CA LEU A 104 6.75 -12.39 0.15
C LEU A 104 7.39 -11.88 1.44
N GLU A 105 6.95 -12.40 2.56
CA GLU A 105 7.49 -12.13 3.88
C GLU A 105 8.13 -13.41 4.44
N VAL A 106 9.31 -13.24 5.02
CA VAL A 106 10.08 -14.34 5.66
C VAL A 106 10.43 -13.92 7.08
N LYS A 107 10.32 -14.82 8.04
CA LYS A 107 10.75 -14.55 9.41
C LYS A 107 12.20 -14.08 9.43
N ALA A 108 12.50 -12.98 10.13
CA ALA A 108 13.78 -12.29 10.03
C ALA A 108 14.97 -13.16 10.54
N ASP A 109 14.69 -14.14 11.38
CA ASP A 109 15.67 -15.10 11.91
C ASP A 109 15.70 -16.44 11.15
N ASP A 110 14.84 -16.66 10.14
CA ASP A 110 14.90 -17.85 9.28
C ASP A 110 15.95 -17.71 8.17
N ASN A 111 17.19 -17.91 8.54
CA ASN A 111 18.33 -17.81 7.62
C ASN A 111 18.28 -18.84 6.46
N GLU A 112 17.64 -20.00 6.65
CA GLU A 112 17.49 -20.99 5.58
C GLU A 112 16.55 -20.50 4.49
N ALA A 113 15.39 -19.98 4.87
CA ALA A 113 14.41 -19.41 3.93
C ALA A 113 14.97 -18.15 3.27
N LEU A 114 15.58 -17.22 4.02
CA LEU A 114 16.19 -16.01 3.47
C LEU A 114 17.25 -16.37 2.42
N THR A 115 18.16 -17.29 2.74
CA THR A 115 19.18 -17.76 1.79
C THR A 115 18.56 -18.39 0.55
N PHE A 116 17.49 -19.19 0.72
CA PHE A 116 16.80 -19.83 -0.40
C PHE A 116 16.23 -18.81 -1.38
N PHE A 117 15.59 -17.75 -0.90
CA PHE A 117 14.99 -16.71 -1.75
C PHE A 117 16.05 -15.78 -2.34
N HIS A 118 17.05 -15.34 -1.58
CA HIS A 118 18.16 -14.50 -2.09
C HIS A 118 18.89 -15.17 -3.25
N GLN A 119 19.21 -16.46 -3.14
CA GLN A 119 19.84 -17.23 -4.23
C GLN A 119 18.98 -17.31 -5.50
N ARG A 120 17.67 -16.96 -5.42
CA ARG A 120 16.74 -16.95 -6.56
C ARG A 120 16.37 -15.55 -7.02
N GLY A 121 17.15 -14.56 -6.58
CA GLY A 121 17.04 -13.18 -7.05
C GLY A 121 16.02 -12.33 -6.32
N TYR A 122 15.52 -12.76 -5.15
CA TYR A 122 14.75 -11.91 -4.27
C TYR A 122 15.69 -10.97 -3.50
N GLN A 123 15.25 -9.74 -3.31
CA GLN A 123 15.97 -8.68 -2.63
C GLN A 123 15.16 -8.17 -1.45
N ASP A 124 15.84 -7.74 -0.39
CA ASP A 124 15.20 -7.11 0.77
C ASP A 124 14.70 -5.72 0.39
N ILE A 125 13.42 -5.46 0.65
CA ILE A 125 12.81 -4.15 0.44
C ILE A 125 12.30 -3.51 1.73
N GLY A 126 12.34 -4.23 2.87
CA GLY A 126 11.93 -3.71 4.16
C GLY A 126 11.98 -4.75 5.27
N LEU A 127 11.90 -4.25 6.51
CA LEU A 127 11.73 -5.03 7.73
C LEU A 127 10.44 -4.59 8.41
N LYS A 128 9.62 -5.54 8.83
CA LYS A 128 8.40 -5.32 9.62
C LYS A 128 8.61 -5.92 11.01
N ASN A 129 8.61 -5.06 12.00
CA ASN A 129 8.64 -5.50 13.40
C ASN A 129 7.24 -5.97 13.81
N ASP A 130 7.17 -6.90 14.77
CA ASP A 130 5.90 -7.36 15.35
C ASP A 130 4.90 -7.85 14.28
N TYR A 131 5.38 -8.72 13.40
CA TYR A 131 4.65 -9.11 12.20
C TYR A 131 3.90 -10.43 12.33
N PHE A 132 4.53 -11.46 12.90
CA PHE A 132 3.93 -12.78 13.12
C PHE A 132 3.23 -12.86 14.47
N ASP A 133 2.35 -13.84 14.67
CA ASP A 133 1.60 -14.03 15.91
C ASP A 133 2.50 -14.19 17.16
N ASP A 134 3.75 -14.62 16.97
CA ASP A 134 4.77 -14.69 18.01
C ASP A 134 5.57 -13.39 18.22
N HIS A 135 5.08 -12.28 17.65
CA HIS A 135 5.72 -10.96 17.69
C HIS A 135 7.10 -10.87 17.01
N SER A 136 7.49 -11.88 16.25
CA SER A 136 8.75 -11.86 15.51
C SER A 136 8.65 -10.93 14.28
N ALA A 137 9.81 -10.40 13.85
CA ALA A 137 9.91 -9.55 12.68
C ALA A 137 9.92 -10.36 11.37
N ALA A 138 9.42 -9.74 10.29
CA ALA A 138 9.52 -10.26 8.94
C ALA A 138 10.44 -9.41 8.06
N CYS A 139 11.34 -10.05 7.32
CA CYS A 139 11.98 -9.48 6.15
C CYS A 139 11.01 -9.52 4.97
N VAL A 140 10.80 -8.38 4.33
CA VAL A 140 9.99 -8.28 3.12
C VAL A 140 10.92 -8.44 1.92
N LEU A 141 10.71 -9.51 1.16
CA LEU A 141 11.49 -9.84 -0.02
C LEU A 141 10.69 -9.58 -1.29
N GLN A 142 11.34 -9.09 -2.33
CA GLN A 142 10.74 -8.84 -3.64
C GLN A 142 11.65 -9.30 -4.76
N LYS A 143 11.05 -9.88 -5.80
CA LYS A 143 11.72 -10.22 -7.04
C LYS A 143 11.01 -9.54 -8.21
N GLN A 144 11.79 -8.93 -9.08
CA GLN A 144 11.32 -8.43 -10.36
C GLN A 144 11.09 -9.60 -11.32
N LEU A 145 9.90 -9.68 -11.91
CA LEU A 145 9.49 -10.75 -12.81
C LEU A 145 9.59 -10.38 -14.29
N HIS A 146 9.40 -9.09 -14.61
CA HIS A 146 9.55 -8.53 -15.94
C HIS A 146 10.69 -7.54 -15.99
N PHE A 147 11.40 -7.48 -17.11
CA PHE A 147 12.46 -6.51 -17.29
C PHE A 147 11.85 -5.13 -17.54
N PHE A 148 12.20 -4.16 -16.72
CA PHE A 148 11.96 -2.75 -16.92
C PHE A 148 13.18 -1.98 -16.40
N ASP A 149 13.31 -0.72 -16.78
CA ASP A 149 14.48 0.08 -16.43
C ASP A 149 14.60 0.25 -14.91
N SER A 150 15.60 -0.43 -14.33
CA SER A 150 15.81 -0.46 -12.87
C SER A 150 16.40 0.86 -12.32
N GLU A 151 16.88 1.75 -13.17
CA GLU A 151 17.42 3.05 -12.73
C GLU A 151 16.32 3.99 -12.23
N ARG A 152 15.05 3.69 -12.56
CA ARG A 152 13.87 4.44 -12.11
C ARG A 152 13.12 3.78 -10.97
N LEU A 153 13.73 2.86 -10.23
CA LEU A 153 13.08 2.19 -9.09
C LEU A 153 12.61 3.18 -8.03
N PRO A 154 11.53 2.84 -7.31
CA PRO A 154 11.00 3.67 -6.24
C PRO A 154 12.08 4.05 -5.23
N ARG A 155 12.10 5.32 -4.85
CA ARG A 155 12.91 5.77 -3.72
C ARG A 155 12.54 4.96 -2.49
N GLN A 156 13.50 4.70 -1.63
CA GLN A 156 13.23 4.02 -0.35
C GLN A 156 12.46 4.95 0.59
N VAL A 157 11.16 5.06 0.35
CA VAL A 157 10.26 5.81 1.20
C VAL A 157 9.78 4.90 2.33
N PRO A 158 9.98 5.27 3.60
CA PRO A 158 9.50 4.49 4.72
C PRO A 158 7.98 4.30 4.64
N TYR A 159 7.51 3.08 4.90
CA TYR A 159 6.09 2.78 4.89
C TYR A 159 5.51 2.87 6.31
N LEU A 160 4.34 3.49 6.43
CA LEU A 160 3.53 3.54 7.64
C LEU A 160 2.08 3.22 7.27
N THR A 161 1.47 2.30 8.01
CA THR A 161 0.05 1.99 7.90
C THR A 161 -0.75 3.02 8.68
N GLN A 162 -1.91 3.42 8.19
CA GLN A 162 -2.84 4.25 8.97
C GLN A 162 -3.36 3.47 10.18
N THR A 163 -3.56 4.16 11.29
CA THR A 163 -4.05 3.53 12.55
C THR A 163 -5.57 3.55 12.65
N THR A 164 -6.24 4.33 11.81
CA THR A 164 -7.72 4.42 11.78
C THR A 164 -8.23 4.48 10.33
N PRO A 165 -9.49 4.09 10.05
CA PRO A 165 -10.05 4.06 8.69
C PRO A 165 -10.16 5.43 7.98
N PHE A 166 -9.77 6.53 8.62
CA PHE A 166 -9.94 7.89 8.10
C PHE A 166 -8.65 8.73 8.11
N THR A 167 -7.52 8.15 8.47
CA THR A 167 -6.22 8.84 8.60
C THR A 167 -5.26 8.60 7.44
N CYS A 168 -5.75 8.20 6.27
CA CYS A 168 -4.92 7.95 5.08
C CYS A 168 -4.06 9.16 4.68
N GLY A 169 -4.59 10.38 4.75
CA GLY A 169 -3.85 11.62 4.49
C GLY A 169 -2.71 11.86 5.48
N PRO A 170 -2.98 11.87 6.78
CA PRO A 170 -1.96 11.92 7.84
C PRO A 170 -0.88 10.86 7.71
N ALA A 171 -1.23 9.59 7.55
CA ALA A 171 -0.25 8.51 7.39
C ALA A 171 0.63 8.70 6.14
N SER A 172 0.04 9.12 5.01
CA SER A 172 0.79 9.49 3.81
C SER A 172 1.75 10.66 4.06
N LEU A 173 1.33 11.66 4.85
CA LEU A 173 2.18 12.79 5.22
C LEU A 173 3.33 12.36 6.15
N LEU A 174 3.07 11.50 7.13
CA LEU A 174 4.11 10.95 8.02
C LEU A 174 5.17 10.16 7.25
N MET A 175 4.78 9.37 6.25
CA MET A 175 5.73 8.68 5.37
C MET A 175 6.65 9.66 4.65
N ALA A 176 6.08 10.75 4.10
CA ALA A 176 6.88 11.80 3.46
C ALA A 176 7.78 12.55 4.45
N MET A 177 7.26 12.91 5.63
CA MET A 177 8.06 13.53 6.69
C MET A 177 9.27 12.68 7.07
N LYS A 178 9.04 11.37 7.30
CA LYS A 178 10.11 10.44 7.64
C LYS A 178 11.14 10.30 6.52
N TYR A 179 10.70 10.31 5.25
CA TYR A 179 11.60 10.30 4.10
C TYR A 179 12.51 11.54 4.06
N PHE A 180 11.98 12.72 4.36
CA PHE A 180 12.73 13.97 4.38
C PHE A 180 13.50 14.21 5.70
N GLY A 181 13.54 13.22 6.61
CA GLY A 181 14.33 13.28 7.84
C GLY A 181 13.69 14.08 8.98
N TYR A 182 12.39 14.38 8.90
CA TYR A 182 11.69 15.00 10.04
C TYR A 182 11.55 13.99 11.19
N PRO A 183 11.84 14.38 12.44
CA PRO A 183 11.74 13.49 13.58
C PRO A 183 10.26 13.10 13.83
N LEU A 184 10.03 11.83 14.05
CA LEU A 184 8.74 11.29 14.49
C LEU A 184 8.95 10.59 15.83
N HIS A 185 8.43 11.18 16.91
CA HIS A 185 8.60 10.65 18.26
C HIS A 185 7.54 9.62 18.61
N ASN A 186 6.30 9.90 18.24
CA ASN A 186 5.16 8.99 18.43
C ASN A 186 4.29 9.03 17.15
N PRO A 187 4.55 8.18 16.16
CA PRO A 187 3.84 8.21 14.88
C PRO A 187 2.32 8.11 14.99
N GLU A 188 1.80 7.29 15.89
CA GLU A 188 0.35 7.12 16.09
C GLU A 188 -0.30 8.40 16.63
N LEU A 189 0.31 9.03 17.62
CA LEU A 189 -0.21 10.28 18.17
C LEU A 189 -0.10 11.40 17.13
N GLU A 190 1.02 11.50 16.43
CA GLU A 190 1.24 12.50 15.39
C GLU A 190 0.27 12.33 14.22
N GLU A 191 -0.09 11.09 13.86
CA GLU A 191 -1.12 10.79 12.88
C GLU A 191 -2.48 11.37 13.28
N LEU A 192 -2.88 11.16 14.54
CA LEU A 192 -4.14 11.68 15.08
C LEU A 192 -4.13 13.21 15.21
N GLU A 193 -2.99 13.81 15.58
CA GLU A 193 -2.83 15.26 15.62
C GLU A 193 -2.91 15.89 14.22
N LEU A 194 -2.24 15.28 13.24
CA LEU A 194 -2.33 15.68 11.84
C LEU A 194 -3.78 15.59 11.33
N TRP A 195 -4.48 14.50 11.68
CA TRP A 195 -5.89 14.36 11.33
C TRP A 195 -6.74 15.47 11.96
N ARG A 196 -6.58 15.78 13.24
CA ARG A 196 -7.29 16.89 13.91
C ARG A 196 -7.05 18.25 13.25
N GLU A 197 -5.83 18.48 12.74
CA GLU A 197 -5.48 19.72 12.05
C GLU A 197 -6.06 19.81 10.63
N ALA A 198 -6.10 18.69 9.91
CA ALA A 198 -6.43 18.63 8.49
C ALA A 198 -7.87 18.16 8.21
N THR A 199 -8.60 17.67 9.23
CA THR A 199 -9.97 17.21 9.03
C THR A 199 -10.93 18.34 8.70
N THR A 200 -11.82 18.08 7.74
CA THR A 200 -12.86 19.04 7.34
C THR A 200 -14.13 18.95 8.20
N ILE A 201 -14.18 18.00 9.14
CA ILE A 201 -15.39 17.72 9.93
C ILE A 201 -15.06 17.45 11.38
N TYR A 202 -15.66 18.23 12.29
CA TYR A 202 -15.77 17.89 13.71
C TYR A 202 -16.82 16.80 13.90
N MET A 203 -16.47 15.76 14.64
CA MET A 203 -17.25 14.54 14.77
C MET A 203 -18.52 14.72 15.62
N THR A 204 -19.67 14.63 14.98
CA THR A 204 -20.90 14.20 15.67
C THR A 204 -21.60 13.06 14.92
N SER A 205 -21.19 12.73 13.72
CA SER A 205 -21.69 11.56 12.97
C SER A 205 -20.79 11.24 11.78
N GLY A 206 -20.07 10.15 11.87
CA GLY A 206 -19.22 9.60 10.79
C GLY A 206 -17.80 10.16 10.79
N HIS A 207 -16.88 9.36 10.27
CA HIS A 207 -15.47 9.67 10.19
C HIS A 207 -15.21 10.70 9.09
N GLY A 208 -14.63 11.84 9.45
CA GLY A 208 -14.22 12.86 8.49
C GLY A 208 -12.79 12.62 8.04
N GLY A 209 -12.60 12.46 6.72
CA GLY A 209 -11.27 12.49 6.12
C GLY A 209 -10.66 13.90 6.07
N CYS A 210 -9.39 13.99 5.66
CA CYS A 210 -8.69 15.25 5.49
C CYS A 210 -9.01 15.91 4.17
N GLY A 211 -9.15 17.25 4.21
CA GLY A 211 -9.23 18.07 3.00
C GLY A 211 -7.85 18.41 2.45
N PRO A 212 -7.75 18.72 1.15
CA PRO A 212 -6.47 19.05 0.53
C PRO A 212 -5.80 20.29 1.16
N HIS A 213 -6.58 21.34 1.43
CA HIS A 213 -6.07 22.57 2.06
C HIS A 213 -5.58 22.33 3.49
N GLY A 214 -6.34 21.55 4.29
CA GLY A 214 -5.94 21.19 5.65
C GLY A 214 -4.65 20.36 5.67
N LEU A 215 -4.51 19.39 4.76
CA LEU A 215 -3.33 18.55 4.67
C LEU A 215 -2.09 19.37 4.25
N ALA A 216 -2.22 20.24 3.25
CA ALA A 216 -1.16 21.16 2.84
C ALA A 216 -0.74 22.11 3.98
N ARG A 217 -1.72 22.67 4.72
CA ARG A 217 -1.45 23.52 5.89
C ARG A 217 -0.72 22.76 6.99
N ALA A 218 -1.13 21.55 7.30
CA ALA A 218 -0.52 20.73 8.35
C ALA A 218 0.93 20.37 8.02
N ALA A 219 1.24 20.09 6.74
CA ALA A 219 2.60 19.86 6.26
C ALA A 219 3.46 21.14 6.37
N HIS A 220 2.92 22.29 5.93
CA HIS A 220 3.62 23.57 6.00
C HIS A 220 3.95 23.98 7.44
N LYS A 221 3.02 23.78 8.39
CA LYS A 221 3.27 24.06 9.82
C LYS A 221 4.42 23.24 10.41
N ARG A 222 4.74 22.11 9.84
CA ARG A 222 5.87 21.25 10.24
C ARG A 222 7.17 21.60 9.52
N GLY A 223 7.19 22.73 8.80
CA GLY A 223 8.38 23.24 8.14
C GLY A 223 8.68 22.63 6.77
N MET A 224 7.78 21.79 6.22
CA MET A 224 7.97 21.26 4.87
C MET A 224 7.78 22.33 3.79
N ALA A 225 8.51 22.20 2.70
CA ALA A 225 8.18 22.91 1.46
C ALA A 225 6.94 22.26 0.84
N VAL A 226 5.90 23.07 0.60
CA VAL A 226 4.58 22.59 0.18
C VAL A 226 4.06 23.38 -1.00
N GLU A 227 3.50 22.69 -1.99
CA GLU A 227 2.64 23.27 -3.04
C GLU A 227 1.34 22.46 -3.09
N LEU A 228 0.22 23.13 -3.27
CA LEU A 228 -1.08 22.49 -3.44
C LEU A 228 -1.59 22.69 -4.86
N TRP A 229 -1.90 21.59 -5.53
CA TRP A 229 -2.62 21.58 -6.82
C TRP A 229 -4.02 21.07 -6.60
N ILE A 230 -5.03 21.80 -7.09
CA ILE A 230 -6.44 21.46 -6.91
C ILE A 230 -7.26 21.89 -8.14
N SER A 231 -8.01 20.98 -8.72
CA SER A 231 -8.74 21.23 -9.98
C SER A 231 -9.98 22.11 -9.82
N GLN A 232 -10.39 22.43 -8.60
CA GLN A 232 -11.60 23.23 -8.31
C GLN A 232 -11.28 24.26 -7.24
N PRO A 233 -11.75 25.52 -7.39
CA PRO A 233 -11.54 26.57 -6.40
C PRO A 233 -12.43 26.38 -5.17
N GLY A 234 -11.97 26.93 -4.03
CA GLY A 234 -12.73 27.01 -2.77
C GLY A 234 -12.89 25.68 -2.04
N PRO A 235 -13.86 25.60 -1.13
CA PRO A 235 -14.16 24.39 -0.37
C PRO A 235 -14.64 23.24 -1.23
N VAL A 236 -14.07 22.05 -1.03
CA VAL A 236 -14.30 20.84 -1.84
C VAL A 236 -14.86 19.68 -1.01
N LEU A 237 -15.17 18.53 -1.64
CA LEU A 237 -15.71 17.33 -1.00
C LEU A 237 -17.09 17.56 -0.33
N LEU A 238 -17.86 18.52 -0.80
CA LEU A 238 -19.15 18.89 -0.22
C LEU A 238 -20.34 18.13 -0.84
N ASP A 239 -20.17 17.52 -2.02
CA ASP A 239 -21.28 16.96 -2.81
C ASP A 239 -21.93 15.74 -2.14
N SER A 240 -21.19 14.99 -1.31
CA SER A 240 -21.69 13.84 -0.56
C SER A 240 -22.34 14.21 0.78
N VAL A 241 -22.27 15.46 1.20
CA VAL A 241 -22.74 15.92 2.52
C VAL A 241 -24.18 16.38 2.44
N ARG A 242 -25.11 15.53 2.94
CA ARG A 242 -26.56 15.82 2.92
C ARG A 242 -27.01 16.75 4.05
N ASN A 243 -26.28 16.80 5.15
CA ASN A 243 -26.63 17.64 6.31
C ASN A 243 -26.09 19.06 6.12
N ASN A 244 -27.00 20.05 6.07
CA ASN A 244 -26.65 21.45 5.84
C ASN A 244 -25.73 22.03 6.92
N SER A 245 -25.99 21.77 8.19
CA SER A 245 -25.15 22.26 9.30
C SER A 245 -23.73 21.71 9.21
N LYS A 246 -23.61 20.43 8.87
CA LYS A 246 -22.31 19.78 8.62
C LYS A 246 -21.59 20.43 7.43
N ARG A 247 -22.32 20.69 6.35
CA ARG A 247 -21.78 21.35 5.16
C ARG A 247 -21.28 22.77 5.45
N GLU A 248 -22.01 23.54 6.25
CA GLU A 248 -21.58 24.89 6.66
C GLU A 248 -20.29 24.84 7.51
N VAL A 249 -20.19 23.90 8.43
CA VAL A 249 -18.95 23.71 9.21
C VAL A 249 -17.78 23.38 8.31
N MET A 250 -17.96 22.44 7.36
CA MET A 250 -16.91 22.08 6.40
C MET A 250 -16.46 23.28 5.55
N ILE A 251 -17.39 24.11 5.10
CA ILE A 251 -17.08 25.33 4.34
C ILE A 251 -16.25 26.28 5.18
N LYS A 252 -16.67 26.56 6.42
CA LYS A 252 -15.94 27.46 7.33
C LYS A 252 -14.53 26.99 7.65
N ILE A 253 -14.35 25.69 7.92
CA ILE A 253 -13.03 25.13 8.22
C ILE A 253 -12.13 25.22 6.98
N GLN A 254 -12.61 24.78 5.82
CA GLN A 254 -11.80 24.83 4.59
C GLN A 254 -11.49 26.27 4.17
N GLN A 255 -12.41 27.20 4.37
CA GLN A 255 -12.14 28.62 4.11
C GLN A 255 -11.02 29.15 5.02
N ALA A 256 -11.02 28.78 6.30
CA ALA A 256 -9.94 29.14 7.23
C ALA A 256 -8.59 28.51 6.82
N ASP A 257 -8.61 27.28 6.29
CA ASP A 257 -7.40 26.62 5.77
C ASP A 257 -6.86 27.35 4.52
N ILE A 258 -7.73 27.74 3.58
CA ILE A 258 -7.36 28.51 2.39
C ILE A 258 -6.73 29.83 2.80
N GLU A 259 -7.36 30.61 3.69
CA GLU A 259 -6.83 31.88 4.18
C GLU A 259 -5.48 31.70 4.93
N ALA A 260 -5.30 30.59 5.64
CA ALA A 260 -4.05 30.28 6.31
C ALA A 260 -2.91 29.99 5.31
N LEU A 261 -3.19 29.25 4.24
CA LEU A 261 -2.23 28.99 3.15
C LEU A 261 -1.86 30.28 2.41
N GLU A 262 -2.83 31.14 2.12
CA GLU A 262 -2.61 32.45 1.50
C GLU A 262 -1.72 33.35 2.37
N ARG A 263 -2.02 33.45 3.67
CA ARG A 263 -1.19 34.21 4.64
C ARG A 263 0.23 33.67 4.75
N ALA A 264 0.38 32.37 4.68
CA ALA A 264 1.68 31.68 4.70
C ALA A 264 2.39 31.74 3.34
N ARG A 265 1.76 32.29 2.31
CA ARG A 265 2.27 32.31 0.92
C ARG A 265 2.63 30.92 0.37
N VAL A 266 1.90 29.88 0.80
CA VAL A 266 2.03 28.55 0.21
C VAL A 266 1.45 28.60 -1.20
N PRO A 267 2.17 28.14 -2.23
CA PRO A 267 1.66 28.09 -3.60
C PRO A 267 0.42 27.18 -3.69
N VAL A 268 -0.70 27.74 -4.16
CA VAL A 268 -1.93 27.02 -4.43
C VAL A 268 -2.30 27.22 -5.89
N HIS A 269 -2.22 26.14 -6.67
CA HIS A 269 -2.50 26.13 -8.09
C HIS A 269 -3.92 25.60 -8.33
N VAL A 270 -4.84 26.47 -8.74
CA VAL A 270 -6.21 26.09 -9.10
C VAL A 270 -6.23 25.65 -10.56
N SER A 271 -5.79 24.42 -10.81
CA SER A 271 -5.71 23.82 -12.13
C SER A 271 -5.57 22.28 -12.00
N ASP A 272 -5.73 21.59 -13.14
CA ASP A 272 -5.43 20.14 -13.16
C ASP A 272 -3.95 19.90 -12.91
N TYR A 273 -3.69 18.83 -12.15
CA TYR A 273 -2.34 18.29 -11.96
C TYR A 273 -2.15 17.13 -12.95
N TYR A 274 -1.20 17.30 -13.87
CA TYR A 274 -0.97 16.35 -14.96
C TYR A 274 0.17 15.39 -14.63
N MET A 275 0.19 14.26 -15.34
CA MET A 275 1.25 13.24 -15.17
C MET A 275 2.65 13.81 -15.46
N THR A 276 2.77 14.72 -16.42
CA THR A 276 4.04 15.41 -16.71
C THR A 276 4.53 16.28 -15.56
N GLN A 277 3.62 16.91 -14.81
CA GLN A 277 3.97 17.67 -13.60
C GLN A 277 4.40 16.73 -12.49
N LEU A 278 3.72 15.59 -12.34
CA LEU A 278 4.09 14.56 -11.39
C LEU A 278 5.52 14.03 -11.65
N GLU A 279 5.85 13.75 -12.91
CA GLU A 279 7.20 13.35 -13.32
C GLU A 279 8.24 14.40 -12.92
N GLN A 280 8.00 15.66 -13.26
CA GLN A 280 8.91 16.76 -12.93
C GLN A 280 9.11 16.92 -11.41
N ASP A 281 8.05 16.86 -10.63
CA ASP A 281 8.14 17.01 -9.17
C ASP A 281 8.92 15.84 -8.53
N LEU A 282 8.69 14.62 -9.01
CA LEU A 282 9.45 13.45 -8.56
C LEU A 282 10.94 13.55 -8.99
N GLU A 283 11.26 13.98 -10.21
CA GLU A 283 12.63 14.21 -10.69
C GLU A 283 13.36 15.26 -9.84
N GLN A 284 12.65 16.30 -9.38
CA GLN A 284 13.18 17.33 -8.49
C GLN A 284 13.38 16.84 -7.04
N GLY A 285 13.14 15.59 -6.75
CA GLY A 285 13.32 15.03 -5.40
C GLY A 285 12.12 15.23 -4.47
N LYS A 286 11.01 15.79 -4.96
CA LYS A 286 9.77 15.95 -4.18
C LYS A 286 9.02 14.63 -4.07
N LEU A 287 8.08 14.53 -3.13
CA LEU A 287 7.07 13.48 -3.01
C LEU A 287 5.68 14.10 -3.17
N VAL A 288 4.73 13.31 -3.61
CA VAL A 288 3.39 13.82 -3.92
C VAL A 288 2.32 12.95 -3.25
N ILE A 289 1.47 13.57 -2.43
CA ILE A 289 0.28 12.92 -1.88
C ILE A 289 -0.90 13.26 -2.78
N THR A 290 -1.59 12.24 -3.31
CA THR A 290 -2.72 12.44 -4.23
C THR A 290 -4.02 11.89 -3.67
N LEU A 291 -5.12 12.60 -3.98
CA LEU A 291 -6.47 12.12 -3.72
C LEU A 291 -6.92 11.22 -4.86
N ILE A 292 -7.20 9.96 -4.55
CA ILE A 292 -7.72 8.99 -5.51
C ILE A 292 -9.11 8.49 -5.11
N SER A 293 -9.81 7.88 -6.07
CA SER A 293 -11.00 7.07 -5.81
C SER A 293 -10.59 5.60 -5.72
N THR A 294 -10.97 4.91 -4.65
CA THR A 294 -10.67 3.48 -4.48
C THR A 294 -11.46 2.58 -5.42
N TYR A 295 -12.44 3.12 -6.15
CA TYR A 295 -13.33 2.35 -7.03
C TYR A 295 -12.63 1.42 -8.03
N GLN A 296 -11.43 1.81 -8.51
CA GLN A 296 -10.66 0.97 -9.44
C GLN A 296 -10.01 -0.24 -8.75
N PHE A 297 -9.87 -0.20 -7.42
CA PHE A 297 -9.14 -1.21 -6.64
C PHE A 297 -10.06 -2.16 -5.89
N ASP A 298 -11.17 -1.65 -5.32
CA ASP A 298 -12.07 -2.38 -4.43
C ASP A 298 -13.55 -2.20 -4.77
N GLN A 299 -13.85 -1.42 -5.84
CA GLN A 299 -15.19 -1.02 -6.28
C GLN A 299 -15.98 -0.15 -5.29
N PHE A 300 -15.37 0.32 -4.21
CA PHE A 300 -15.95 1.33 -3.32
C PHE A 300 -15.62 2.73 -3.80
N LYS A 301 -16.60 3.64 -3.73
CA LYS A 301 -16.44 5.05 -4.13
C LYS A 301 -16.06 5.88 -2.91
N ALA A 302 -14.87 5.63 -2.34
CA ALA A 302 -14.34 6.42 -1.23
C ALA A 302 -13.21 7.35 -1.70
N PRO A 303 -13.09 8.57 -1.13
CA PRO A 303 -11.90 9.38 -1.30
C PRO A 303 -10.77 8.78 -0.47
N HIS A 304 -9.60 8.66 -1.07
CA HIS A 304 -8.45 8.05 -0.42
C HIS A 304 -7.17 8.78 -0.78
N TRP A 305 -6.33 9.02 0.21
CA TRP A 305 -5.03 9.66 0.03
C TRP A 305 -3.93 8.61 -0.03
N VAL A 306 -3.08 8.71 -1.03
CA VAL A 306 -1.91 7.83 -1.22
C VAL A 306 -0.66 8.66 -1.48
N LEU A 307 0.49 8.13 -1.08
CA LEU A 307 1.78 8.76 -1.35
C LEU A 307 2.38 8.18 -2.62
N ILE A 308 2.68 9.02 -3.61
CA ILE A 308 3.41 8.61 -4.81
C ILE A 308 4.90 8.63 -4.52
N THR A 309 5.58 7.53 -4.81
CA THR A 309 7.00 7.32 -4.52
C THR A 309 7.88 7.33 -5.76
N ALA A 310 7.34 6.93 -6.91
CA ALA A 310 8.02 6.94 -8.20
C ALA A 310 7.02 6.88 -9.37
N ILE A 311 7.53 7.14 -10.56
CA ILE A 311 6.81 6.97 -11.83
C ILE A 311 7.80 6.55 -12.91
N ASP A 312 7.37 5.66 -13.82
CA ASP A 312 8.07 5.33 -15.05
C ASP A 312 7.11 5.45 -16.25
N ASP A 313 7.51 4.97 -17.42
CA ASP A 313 6.72 5.10 -18.65
C ASP A 313 5.38 4.37 -18.59
N ASP A 314 5.28 3.30 -17.80
CA ASP A 314 4.11 2.41 -17.73
C ASP A 314 3.34 2.51 -16.40
N PHE A 315 4.02 2.85 -15.30
CA PHE A 315 3.48 2.73 -13.93
C PHE A 315 3.68 3.96 -13.08
N VAL A 316 2.74 4.15 -12.14
CA VAL A 316 2.86 5.01 -10.98
C VAL A 316 3.00 4.12 -9.75
N TYR A 317 4.05 4.33 -8.96
CA TYR A 317 4.30 3.55 -7.74
C TYR A 317 3.79 4.32 -6.53
N ILE A 318 2.93 3.68 -5.75
CA ILE A 318 2.33 4.32 -4.58
C ILE A 318 2.63 3.54 -3.29
N ASN A 319 2.70 4.27 -2.20
CA ASN A 319 2.51 3.73 -0.86
C ASN A 319 1.06 4.00 -0.45
N ASP A 320 0.29 2.95 -0.25
CA ASP A 320 -1.11 2.99 0.15
C ASP A 320 -1.20 2.73 1.66
N PRO A 321 -1.54 3.73 2.50
CA PRO A 321 -1.53 3.58 3.95
C PRO A 321 -2.70 2.77 4.50
N ASP A 322 -3.70 2.43 3.67
CA ASP A 322 -4.92 1.78 4.11
C ASP A 322 -4.65 0.40 4.74
N GLU A 323 -5.29 0.12 5.84
CA GLU A 323 -5.30 -1.18 6.48
C GLU A 323 -6.55 -1.94 6.03
N ASP A 324 -6.35 -3.08 5.39
CA ASP A 324 -7.47 -3.92 4.98
C ASP A 324 -7.82 -4.89 6.10
N ASP A 325 -9.09 -4.97 6.47
CA ASP A 325 -9.62 -5.94 7.42
C ASP A 325 -9.51 -7.40 6.94
N THR A 326 -8.91 -7.63 5.76
CA THR A 326 -8.67 -8.97 5.26
C THR A 326 -7.43 -9.57 5.93
N PRO A 327 -7.58 -10.64 6.72
CA PRO A 327 -6.51 -11.22 7.55
C PRO A 327 -5.23 -11.64 6.82
N TRP A 328 -5.27 -11.74 5.49
CA TRP A 328 -4.16 -12.15 4.63
C TRP A 328 -3.55 -11.01 3.81
N GLN A 329 -3.99 -9.76 3.99
CA GLN A 329 -3.33 -8.62 3.37
C GLN A 329 -2.31 -8.02 4.35
N SER A 330 -1.05 -8.10 3.99
CA SER A 330 0.04 -7.54 4.75
C SER A 330 0.22 -6.05 4.42
N PRO A 331 0.60 -5.21 5.40
CA PRO A 331 1.08 -3.85 5.15
C PRO A 331 2.19 -3.79 4.10
N ALA A 332 3.04 -4.83 4.03
CA ALA A 332 4.07 -4.95 3.00
C ALA A 332 3.50 -5.03 1.57
N ALA A 333 2.29 -5.56 1.39
CA ALA A 333 1.65 -5.63 0.09
C ALA A 333 1.17 -4.28 -0.45
N ARG A 334 1.27 -3.21 0.34
CA ARG A 334 0.79 -1.86 0.01
C ARG A 334 1.90 -0.84 -0.20
N GLN A 335 3.14 -1.24 -0.01
CA GLN A 335 4.32 -0.41 -0.27
C GLN A 335 4.78 -0.57 -1.71
N TYR A 336 5.11 0.52 -2.39
CA TYR A 336 5.57 0.55 -3.79
C TYR A 336 4.65 -0.21 -4.75
N LEU A 337 3.35 -0.02 -4.63
CA LEU A 337 2.37 -0.65 -5.51
C LEU A 337 2.49 -0.11 -6.94
N PRO A 338 2.80 -0.95 -7.92
CA PRO A 338 2.85 -0.55 -9.32
C PRO A 338 1.44 -0.50 -9.90
N ILE A 339 0.96 0.71 -10.19
CA ILE A 339 -0.35 0.94 -10.79
C ILE A 339 -0.15 1.40 -12.24
N PRO A 340 -0.71 0.72 -13.24
CA PRO A 340 -0.66 1.19 -14.63
C PRO A 340 -1.11 2.65 -14.75
N ARG A 341 -0.38 3.47 -15.50
CA ARG A 341 -0.64 4.92 -15.65
C ARG A 341 -2.09 5.23 -16.06
N GLU A 342 -2.66 4.40 -16.94
CA GLU A 342 -4.07 4.57 -17.34
C GLU A 342 -5.05 4.31 -16.19
N ILE A 343 -4.78 3.31 -15.35
CA ILE A 343 -5.61 3.01 -14.19
C ILE A 343 -5.46 4.12 -13.16
N PHE A 344 -4.23 4.57 -12.89
CA PHE A 344 -3.97 5.68 -11.99
C PHE A 344 -4.68 6.96 -12.47
N SER A 345 -4.60 7.30 -13.77
CA SER A 345 -5.29 8.45 -14.34
C SER A 345 -6.82 8.39 -14.17
N ARG A 346 -7.40 7.20 -14.21
CA ARG A 346 -8.83 6.99 -13.92
C ARG A 346 -9.15 7.11 -12.44
N ALA A 347 -8.28 6.60 -11.57
CA ALA A 347 -8.42 6.69 -10.12
C ALA A 347 -8.15 8.11 -9.59
N PHE A 348 -7.24 8.85 -10.23
CA PHE A 348 -6.91 10.23 -9.88
C PHE A 348 -8.04 11.19 -10.26
N GLY A 349 -8.95 11.37 -9.32
CA GLY A 349 -10.12 12.24 -9.45
C GLY A 349 -11.34 11.64 -8.75
N TYR A 350 -11.83 12.33 -7.73
CA TYR A 350 -12.92 11.89 -6.87
C TYR A 350 -14.23 12.62 -7.13
N GLY A 351 -15.36 11.90 -6.99
CA GLY A 351 -16.71 12.44 -7.08
C GLY A 351 -17.17 12.75 -8.51
N SER A 352 -18.38 13.27 -8.63
CA SER A 352 -19.04 13.56 -9.93
C SER A 352 -18.29 14.60 -10.75
N LYS A 353 -17.66 15.55 -10.09
CA LYS A 353 -16.87 16.63 -10.71
C LYS A 353 -15.39 16.24 -10.92
N ARG A 354 -15.02 15.00 -10.62
CA ARG A 354 -13.65 14.51 -10.74
C ARG A 354 -12.61 15.43 -10.08
N LEU A 355 -12.86 15.80 -8.82
CA LEU A 355 -11.91 16.61 -8.05
C LEU A 355 -10.54 15.92 -8.05
N ARG A 356 -9.55 16.60 -8.59
CA ARG A 356 -8.15 16.22 -8.49
C ARG A 356 -7.47 17.10 -7.46
N ALA A 357 -6.70 16.49 -6.55
CA ALA A 357 -5.92 17.22 -5.58
C ALA A 357 -4.59 16.50 -5.36
N ALA A 358 -3.52 17.28 -5.38
CA ALA A 358 -2.16 16.81 -5.13
C ALA A 358 -1.45 17.78 -4.18
N VAL A 359 -0.90 17.25 -3.08
CA VAL A 359 -0.04 17.97 -2.14
C VAL A 359 1.39 17.57 -2.46
N VAL A 360 2.13 18.50 -3.07
CA VAL A 360 3.54 18.31 -3.44
C VAL A 360 4.39 18.73 -2.27
N LEU A 361 5.29 17.84 -1.87
CA LEU A 361 6.11 17.94 -0.66
C LEU A 361 7.59 17.91 -0.99
N GLY A 362 8.33 18.85 -0.47
CA GLY A 362 9.78 18.91 -0.55
C GLY A 362 10.41 19.08 0.82
N GLN A 363 11.74 18.95 0.86
CA GLN A 363 12.49 19.26 2.05
C GLN A 363 12.41 20.77 2.32
N GLY A 364 11.95 21.14 3.48
CA GLY A 364 11.93 22.50 3.98
C GLY A 364 12.95 22.69 5.10
N MET A 365 12.67 23.61 6.01
CA MET A 365 13.49 23.78 7.22
C MET A 365 13.10 22.70 8.23
N LEU A 366 14.10 21.90 8.64
CA LEU A 366 13.90 20.97 9.75
C LEU A 366 13.67 21.79 11.04
N PRO A 367 12.73 21.35 11.90
CA PRO A 367 12.61 21.95 13.23
C PRO A 367 13.90 21.71 14.03
N ASP A 368 14.34 22.73 14.77
CA ASP A 368 15.51 22.69 15.67
C ASP A 368 15.34 21.66 16.79
#